data_b9506a5ab7716d3facab35f43f75f41f
#
_entry.id   b9506a5ab7716d3facab35f43f75f41f
#
_cell.length_a   1.000
_cell.length_b   1.000
_cell.length_c   1.000
_cell.angle_alpha   90.00
_cell.angle_beta   90.00
_cell.angle_gamma   90.00
#
_symmetry.space_group_name_H-M   'P 1'
#
loop_
_entity.id
_entity.type
_entity.pdbx_description
1 polymer ?
#
loop_
_entity_poly.entity_id
_entity_poly.type
_entity_poly.pdbx_seq_one_letter_code
_entity_poly.pdbx_strand_id
1 'polypeptide(L)'
;MEDDLLDYDPQKVMPDVGEDLRSNKTRNKELATYRYSDKATFNFVKSMKDAYPDSLFVVTGDHSNLFGSLNNTSLIHRDYTLRDTFCTVGLLQHPELEDNMIVTKKGTHMSIMPTIIEAIAPKGFEYYSITPSLFEEQPETLVTPYQWMTDTMMGDVRMDYGESNVPSTEPVEQVRPIDNHADEARNWTLLTTWLINHEKTLFSKK
;
A
#
# COMPACT_ATOMS: atom_id res chain seq x y z
N MET A 1 17.36 22.64 -0.18
CA MET A 1 16.14 21.79 -0.12
C MET A 1 14.95 22.45 -0.84
N GLU A 2 14.80 23.76 -0.79
CA GLU A 2 13.78 24.49 -1.56
C GLU A 2 14.11 24.61 -3.06
N ASP A 3 15.37 24.62 -3.43
CA ASP A 3 15.81 24.80 -4.82
C ASP A 3 15.40 23.63 -5.74
N ASP A 4 15.31 22.40 -5.23
CA ASP A 4 14.93 21.22 -6.04
C ASP A 4 13.45 21.19 -6.43
N LEU A 5 12.58 21.92 -5.71
CA LEU A 5 11.16 22.06 -6.04
C LEU A 5 10.89 23.21 -7.01
N LEU A 6 11.75 24.22 -7.03
CA LEU A 6 11.57 25.41 -7.82
C LEU A 6 12.13 25.29 -9.24
N ASP A 7 13.15 24.45 -9.46
CA ASP A 7 13.71 24.18 -10.80
C ASP A 7 12.89 23.08 -11.50
N TYR A 8 11.65 23.42 -11.84
CA TYR A 8 10.74 22.55 -12.53
C TYR A 8 11.04 22.51 -14.03
N ASP A 9 12.10 21.79 -14.39
CA ASP A 9 12.37 21.41 -15.77
C ASP A 9 11.84 19.98 -16.00
N PRO A 10 10.78 19.80 -16.82
CA PRO A 10 10.23 18.48 -17.10
C PRO A 10 11.26 17.47 -17.60
N GLN A 11 12.23 17.91 -18.40
CA GLN A 11 13.25 17.03 -18.94
C GLN A 11 14.27 16.59 -17.89
N LYS A 12 14.57 17.42 -16.89
CA LYS A 12 15.45 17.06 -15.79
C LYS A 12 14.74 16.19 -14.76
N VAL A 13 13.44 16.41 -14.55
CA VAL A 13 12.66 15.69 -13.54
C VAL A 13 12.40 14.25 -13.97
N MET A 14 11.94 14.05 -15.20
CA MET A 14 11.55 12.74 -15.74
C MET A 14 12.03 12.61 -17.20
N PRO A 15 13.33 12.43 -17.44
CA PRO A 15 13.90 12.44 -18.80
C PRO A 15 13.38 11.28 -19.67
N ASP A 16 12.99 10.17 -19.05
CA ASP A 16 12.61 8.93 -19.73
C ASP A 16 11.10 8.77 -19.97
N VAL A 17 10.28 9.76 -19.58
CA VAL A 17 8.84 9.72 -19.88
C VAL A 17 8.54 10.27 -21.26
N GLY A 18 7.43 9.78 -21.86
CA GLY A 18 6.98 10.20 -23.18
C GLY A 18 6.55 11.68 -23.24
N GLU A 19 6.42 12.17 -24.45
CA GLU A 19 6.03 13.57 -24.73
C GLU A 19 4.64 13.91 -24.18
N ASP A 20 3.73 12.93 -24.15
CA ASP A 20 2.38 13.07 -23.60
C ASP A 20 2.38 13.48 -22.11
N LEU A 21 3.38 13.04 -21.36
CA LEU A 21 3.57 13.44 -19.96
C LEU A 21 4.40 14.71 -19.84
N ARG A 22 5.45 14.85 -20.63
CA ARG A 22 6.32 16.04 -20.60
C ARG A 22 5.60 17.32 -20.99
N SER A 23 4.74 17.26 -22.00
CA SER A 23 3.97 18.41 -22.47
C SER A 23 2.79 18.78 -21.55
N ASN A 24 2.33 17.84 -20.72
CA ASN A 24 1.24 18.11 -19.79
C ASN A 24 1.76 18.67 -18.46
N LYS A 25 1.61 19.98 -18.30
CA LYS A 25 2.13 20.72 -17.14
C LYS A 25 1.61 20.19 -15.79
N THR A 26 0.36 19.75 -15.71
CA THR A 26 -0.23 19.23 -14.47
C THR A 26 0.35 17.86 -14.13
N ARG A 27 0.33 16.92 -15.06
CA ARG A 27 0.89 15.57 -14.88
C ARG A 27 2.37 15.61 -14.54
N ASN A 28 3.07 16.51 -15.16
CA ASN A 28 4.49 16.68 -14.92
C ASN A 28 4.78 17.22 -13.50
N LYS A 29 3.95 18.13 -12.98
CA LYS A 29 4.04 18.55 -11.57
C LYS A 29 3.76 17.42 -10.60
N GLU A 30 2.75 16.60 -10.88
CA GLU A 30 2.43 15.42 -10.06
C GLU A 30 3.63 14.46 -9.99
N LEU A 31 4.21 14.12 -11.13
CA LEU A 31 5.40 13.27 -11.19
C LEU A 31 6.62 13.90 -10.48
N ALA A 32 6.81 15.20 -10.60
CA ALA A 32 7.85 15.90 -9.86
C ALA A 32 7.66 15.82 -8.34
N THR A 33 6.41 15.90 -7.87
CA THR A 33 6.08 15.73 -6.46
C THR A 33 6.40 14.33 -5.95
N TYR A 34 6.07 13.30 -6.73
CA TYR A 34 6.46 11.91 -6.39
C TYR A 34 7.98 11.75 -6.31
N ARG A 35 8.70 12.24 -7.31
CA ARG A 35 10.16 12.18 -7.30
C ARG A 35 10.77 12.91 -6.11
N TYR A 36 10.23 14.08 -5.76
CA TYR A 36 10.68 14.80 -4.58
C TYR A 36 10.43 13.99 -3.30
N SER A 37 9.24 13.44 -3.14
CA SER A 37 8.87 12.61 -1.98
C SER A 37 9.76 11.38 -1.87
N ASP A 38 10.00 10.68 -2.99
CA ASP A 38 10.90 9.52 -3.04
C ASP A 38 12.33 9.90 -2.62
N LYS A 39 12.88 10.96 -3.18
CA LYS A 39 14.21 11.46 -2.82
C LYS A 39 14.30 11.89 -1.36
N ALA A 40 13.28 12.57 -0.84
CA ALA A 40 13.23 12.98 0.56
C ALA A 40 13.17 11.79 1.50
N THR A 41 12.33 10.81 1.20
CA THR A 41 12.21 9.55 1.95
C THR A 41 13.53 8.78 1.92
N PHE A 42 14.14 8.63 0.75
CA PHE A 42 15.43 7.96 0.61
C PHE A 42 16.52 8.64 1.46
N ASN A 43 16.65 9.96 1.37
CA ASN A 43 17.64 10.71 2.13
C ASN A 43 17.40 10.61 3.64
N PHE A 44 16.14 10.66 4.07
CA PHE A 44 15.77 10.48 5.48
C PHE A 44 16.14 9.09 5.97
N VAL A 45 15.69 8.03 5.28
CA VAL A 45 16.00 6.64 5.66
C VAL A 45 17.50 6.40 5.69
N LYS A 46 18.24 6.91 4.70
CA LYS A 46 19.70 6.79 4.65
C LYS A 46 20.36 7.43 5.87
N SER A 47 19.98 8.67 6.20
CA SER A 47 20.52 9.37 7.37
C SER A 47 20.17 8.66 8.68
N MET A 48 18.97 8.13 8.78
CA MET A 48 18.54 7.40 9.97
C MET A 48 19.26 6.06 10.12
N LYS A 49 19.55 5.36 9.01
CA LYS A 49 20.34 4.13 9.03
C LYS A 49 21.78 4.38 9.49
N ASP A 50 22.36 5.50 9.08
CA ASP A 50 23.72 5.87 9.53
C ASP A 50 23.74 6.17 11.03
N ALA A 51 22.65 6.76 11.57
CA ALA A 51 22.53 7.11 13.00
C ALA A 51 22.06 5.89 13.86
N TYR A 52 21.24 5.01 13.31
CA TYR A 52 20.60 3.89 14.00
C TYR A 52 20.67 2.62 13.15
N PRO A 53 21.85 2.03 12.98
CA PRO A 53 22.09 0.94 12.03
C PRO A 53 21.29 -0.34 12.32
N ASP A 54 20.97 -0.60 13.60
CA ASP A 54 20.24 -1.79 14.04
C ASP A 54 18.72 -1.57 14.14
N SER A 55 18.20 -0.53 13.50
CA SER A 55 16.75 -0.26 13.50
C SER A 55 16.03 -0.92 12.35
N LEU A 56 14.79 -1.36 12.62
CA LEU A 56 13.86 -1.76 11.57
C LEU A 56 13.22 -0.51 10.93
N PHE A 57 13.40 -0.36 9.63
CA PHE A 57 12.74 0.67 8.85
C PHE A 57 11.54 0.08 8.12
N VAL A 58 10.40 0.73 8.28
CA VAL A 58 9.16 0.37 7.60
C VAL A 58 8.68 1.58 6.82
N VAL A 59 8.55 1.42 5.51
CA VAL A 59 8.06 2.46 4.61
C VAL A 59 6.86 1.92 3.86
N THR A 60 5.74 2.63 3.90
CA THR A 60 4.54 2.26 3.16
C THR A 60 3.83 3.52 2.66
N GLY A 61 3.07 3.40 1.57
CA GLY A 61 2.10 4.41 1.17
C GLY A 61 0.79 4.21 1.94
N ASP A 62 0.01 5.27 2.08
CA ASP A 62 -1.33 5.22 2.66
C ASP A 62 -2.37 4.73 1.64
N HIS A 63 -2.27 5.19 0.40
CA HIS A 63 -3.07 4.78 -0.75
C HIS A 63 -2.44 5.30 -2.05
N SER A 64 -3.02 4.95 -3.18
CA SER A 64 -2.54 5.31 -4.52
C SER A 64 -3.61 6.09 -5.27
N ASN A 65 -3.77 7.36 -4.97
CA ASN A 65 -4.93 8.15 -5.40
C ASN A 65 -4.81 8.82 -6.79
N LEU A 66 -3.64 8.89 -7.39
CA LEU A 66 -3.40 9.80 -8.52
C LEU A 66 -3.10 9.11 -9.85
N PHE A 67 -3.00 7.79 -9.86
CA PHE A 67 -2.65 7.07 -11.10
C PHE A 67 -3.74 7.12 -12.18
N GLY A 68 -4.99 7.44 -11.84
CA GLY A 68 -6.05 7.65 -12.84
C GLY A 68 -5.72 8.74 -13.86
N SER A 69 -4.93 9.74 -13.50
CA SER A 69 -4.45 10.78 -14.42
C SER A 69 -3.37 10.28 -15.39
N LEU A 70 -2.72 9.15 -15.09
CA LEU A 70 -1.65 8.53 -15.86
C LEU A 70 -2.14 7.38 -16.74
N ASN A 71 -3.44 7.08 -16.69
CA ASN A 71 -4.07 6.04 -17.50
C ASN A 71 -3.86 6.27 -18.99
N ASN A 72 -3.55 5.21 -19.72
CA ASN A 72 -3.27 5.26 -21.18
C ASN A 72 -2.20 6.29 -21.57
N THR A 73 -1.21 6.50 -20.73
CA THR A 73 -0.04 7.33 -21.02
C THR A 73 1.19 6.48 -21.34
N SER A 74 2.28 7.13 -21.72
CA SER A 74 3.57 6.44 -21.92
C SER A 74 4.13 5.75 -20.68
N LEU A 75 3.60 6.07 -19.49
CA LEU A 75 3.99 5.42 -18.24
C LEU A 75 3.10 4.22 -17.91
N ILE A 76 1.78 4.31 -18.18
CA ILE A 76 0.81 3.25 -17.90
C ILE A 76 0.05 2.96 -19.20
N HIS A 77 0.46 1.89 -19.90
CA HIS A 77 -0.09 1.46 -21.18
C HIS A 77 -1.32 0.53 -21.05
N ARG A 78 -2.14 0.74 -20.05
CA ARG A 78 -3.33 -0.06 -19.78
C ARG A 78 -4.40 0.77 -19.10
N ASP A 79 -5.59 0.20 -18.99
CA ASP A 79 -6.67 0.81 -18.24
C ASP A 79 -6.38 0.82 -16.73
N TYR A 80 -6.94 1.81 -16.07
CA TYR A 80 -6.86 2.00 -14.64
C TYR A 80 -7.76 1.01 -13.91
N THR A 81 -7.26 0.44 -12.85
CA THR A 81 -7.95 -0.59 -12.08
C THR A 81 -8.15 -0.19 -10.62
N LEU A 82 -9.01 -0.91 -9.90
CA LEU A 82 -9.16 -0.74 -8.46
C LEU A 82 -7.84 -0.97 -7.72
N ARG A 83 -7.02 -1.90 -8.22
CA ARG A 83 -5.68 -2.13 -7.69
C ARG A 83 -4.83 -0.85 -7.71
N ASP A 84 -4.87 -0.09 -8.79
CA ASP A 84 -4.11 1.15 -8.92
C ASP A 84 -4.58 2.23 -7.95
N THR A 85 -5.85 2.15 -7.52
CA THR A 85 -6.41 3.06 -6.52
C THR A 85 -6.01 2.68 -5.09
N PHE A 86 -6.10 1.41 -4.76
CA PHE A 86 -6.12 0.96 -3.37
C PHE A 86 -4.88 0.20 -2.94
N CYS A 87 -4.11 -0.38 -3.87
CA CYS A 87 -2.91 -1.08 -3.50
C CYS A 87 -1.72 -0.14 -3.37
N THR A 88 -0.96 -0.36 -2.34
CA THR A 88 0.33 0.30 -2.10
C THR A 88 1.37 -0.75 -1.77
N VAL A 89 2.63 -0.34 -1.68
CA VAL A 89 3.74 -1.21 -1.32
C VAL A 89 4.13 -1.01 0.13
N GLY A 90 4.63 -2.06 0.76
CA GLY A 90 5.30 -2.02 2.04
C GLY A 90 6.76 -2.44 1.87
N LEU A 91 7.67 -1.67 2.41
CA LEU A 91 9.09 -1.99 2.46
C LEU A 91 9.53 -2.15 3.91
N LEU A 92 10.12 -3.30 4.24
CA LEU A 92 10.78 -3.54 5.52
C LEU A 92 12.28 -3.67 5.28
N GLN A 93 13.07 -3.00 6.08
CA GLN A 93 14.52 -3.07 6.00
C GLN A 93 15.14 -3.16 7.39
N HIS A 94 15.96 -4.19 7.59
CA HIS A 94 16.77 -4.41 8.78
C HIS A 94 18.05 -5.17 8.38
N PRO A 95 19.21 -4.98 9.03
CA PRO A 95 20.44 -5.69 8.68
C PRO A 95 20.34 -7.22 8.73
N GLU A 96 19.44 -7.76 9.55
CA GLU A 96 19.24 -9.22 9.68
C GLU A 96 18.16 -9.77 8.73
N LEU A 97 17.47 -8.93 7.96
CA LEU A 97 16.55 -9.38 6.93
C LEU A 97 17.33 -9.70 5.66
N GLU A 98 16.93 -10.76 4.96
CA GLU A 98 17.49 -11.09 3.65
C GLU A 98 17.28 -9.93 2.66
N ASP A 99 18.35 -9.53 2.00
CA ASP A 99 18.29 -8.55 0.93
C ASP A 99 17.44 -9.08 -0.24
N ASN A 100 16.57 -8.21 -0.76
CA ASN A 100 15.73 -8.48 -1.93
C ASN A 100 14.67 -9.59 -1.76
N MET A 101 14.24 -9.88 -0.54
CA MET A 101 13.06 -10.71 -0.35
C MET A 101 11.80 -9.95 -0.81
N ILE A 102 11.09 -10.49 -1.78
CA ILE A 102 9.81 -9.95 -2.25
C ILE A 102 8.68 -10.85 -1.75
N VAL A 103 7.82 -10.30 -0.90
CA VAL A 103 6.60 -10.95 -0.44
C VAL A 103 5.45 -10.50 -1.35
N THR A 104 4.94 -11.42 -2.16
CA THR A 104 3.83 -11.15 -3.10
C THR A 104 2.46 -11.45 -2.52
N LYS A 105 2.38 -11.74 -1.23
CA LYS A 105 1.12 -12.03 -0.54
C LYS A 105 0.25 -10.77 -0.45
N LYS A 106 -1.07 -10.98 -0.55
CA LYS A 106 -2.03 -9.92 -0.23
C LYS A 106 -2.00 -9.59 1.26
N GLY A 107 -2.25 -8.34 1.61
CA GLY A 107 -2.32 -7.89 2.99
C GLY A 107 -2.98 -6.52 3.09
N THR A 108 -3.18 -6.05 4.30
CA THR A 108 -3.69 -4.70 4.57
C THR A 108 -2.74 -3.93 5.46
N HIS A 109 -2.96 -2.64 5.60
CA HIS A 109 -2.23 -1.83 6.60
C HIS A 109 -2.35 -2.39 8.01
N MET A 110 -3.45 -3.08 8.34
CA MET A 110 -3.62 -3.73 9.64
C MET A 110 -2.64 -4.90 9.85
N SER A 111 -2.12 -5.49 8.78
CA SER A 111 -1.10 -6.54 8.84
C SER A 111 0.32 -6.00 9.12
N ILE A 112 0.53 -4.69 9.03
CA ILE A 112 1.86 -4.09 9.23
C ILE A 112 2.34 -4.28 10.68
N MET A 113 1.50 -3.94 11.67
CA MET A 113 1.90 -4.09 13.08
C MET A 113 2.20 -5.52 13.50
N PRO A 114 1.33 -6.52 13.22
CA PRO A 114 1.68 -7.92 13.49
C PRO A 114 2.96 -8.36 12.78
N THR A 115 3.20 -7.90 11.55
CA THR A 115 4.45 -8.19 10.82
C THR A 115 5.68 -7.59 11.51
N ILE A 116 5.58 -6.36 11.99
CA ILE A 116 6.66 -5.72 12.76
C ILE A 116 6.92 -6.50 14.06
N ILE A 117 5.87 -6.83 14.79
CA ILE A 117 6.00 -7.57 16.05
C ILE A 117 6.67 -8.94 15.79
N GLU A 118 6.26 -9.66 14.77
CA GLU A 118 6.85 -10.94 14.42
C GLU A 118 8.34 -10.81 14.01
N ALA A 119 8.68 -9.72 13.34
CA ALA A 119 10.06 -9.46 12.93
C ALA A 119 11.02 -9.14 14.09
N ILE A 120 10.55 -8.46 15.14
CA ILE A 120 11.43 -7.92 16.19
C ILE A 120 11.19 -8.49 17.59
N ALA A 121 10.05 -9.15 17.83
CA ALA A 121 9.73 -9.66 19.16
C ALA A 121 10.59 -10.88 19.51
N PRO A 122 10.96 -11.04 20.79
CA PRO A 122 11.69 -12.23 21.21
C PRO A 122 10.84 -13.49 21.04
N LYS A 123 11.51 -14.61 20.79
CA LYS A 123 10.87 -15.90 20.60
C LYS A 123 9.93 -16.23 21.77
N GLY A 124 8.66 -16.56 21.44
CA GLY A 124 7.62 -16.88 22.41
C GLY A 124 6.85 -15.66 22.92
N PHE A 125 7.06 -14.49 22.33
CA PHE A 125 6.23 -13.34 22.59
C PHE A 125 4.82 -13.57 22.05
N GLU A 126 3.83 -13.40 22.89
CA GLU A 126 2.41 -13.57 22.54
C GLU A 126 1.74 -12.21 22.37
N TYR A 127 0.98 -12.07 21.31
CA TYR A 127 0.20 -10.85 21.03
C TYR A 127 -1.14 -11.23 20.36
N TYR A 128 -2.06 -10.30 20.38
CA TYR A 128 -3.35 -10.45 19.69
C TYR A 128 -3.39 -9.51 18.50
N SER A 129 -3.78 -10.05 17.36
CA SER A 129 -4.00 -9.28 16.13
C SER A 129 -5.28 -9.70 15.46
N ILE A 130 -5.95 -8.75 14.81
CA ILE A 130 -7.17 -9.01 14.02
C ILE A 130 -6.81 -9.59 12.64
N THR A 131 -5.63 -9.24 12.14
CA THR A 131 -5.10 -9.74 10.87
C THR A 131 -3.82 -10.51 11.11
N PRO A 132 -3.52 -11.51 10.30
CA PRO A 132 -2.22 -12.19 10.36
C PRO A 132 -1.09 -11.26 9.92
N SER A 133 0.13 -11.59 10.34
CA SER A 133 1.35 -11.01 9.80
C SER A 133 1.48 -11.33 8.31
N LEU A 134 2.19 -10.50 7.56
CA LEU A 134 2.50 -10.77 6.14
C LEU A 134 3.45 -11.98 5.94
N PHE A 135 4.09 -12.45 7.01
CA PHE A 135 4.89 -13.69 6.97
C PHE A 135 4.02 -14.94 7.08
N GLU A 136 2.83 -14.84 7.66
CA GLU A 136 1.88 -15.93 7.83
C GLU A 136 1.03 -16.17 6.57
N GLU A 137 0.23 -17.24 6.60
CA GLU A 137 -0.78 -17.51 5.58
C GLU A 137 -1.91 -16.48 5.67
N GLN A 138 -2.29 -15.93 4.52
CA GLN A 138 -3.35 -14.94 4.44
C GLN A 138 -4.71 -15.62 4.16
N PRO A 139 -5.83 -15.06 4.63
CA PRO A 139 -7.15 -15.59 4.32
C PRO A 139 -7.39 -15.61 2.80
N GLU A 140 -8.20 -16.55 2.31
CA GLU A 140 -8.54 -16.69 0.89
C GLU A 140 -9.09 -15.36 0.34
N THR A 141 -10.04 -14.78 1.05
CA THR A 141 -10.55 -13.44 0.77
C THR A 141 -10.17 -12.51 1.91
N LEU A 142 -9.54 -11.41 1.58
CA LEU A 142 -9.18 -10.36 2.50
C LEU A 142 -10.19 -9.23 2.34
N VAL A 143 -10.88 -8.88 3.44
CA VAL A 143 -11.92 -7.85 3.44
C VAL A 143 -11.51 -6.72 4.36
N THR A 144 -11.70 -5.50 3.88
CA THR A 144 -11.53 -4.25 4.64
C THR A 144 -12.87 -3.51 4.71
N PRO A 145 -12.98 -2.40 5.43
CA PRO A 145 -14.21 -1.59 5.40
C PRO A 145 -14.65 -1.12 4.01
N TYR A 146 -13.75 -1.10 3.03
CA TYR A 146 -14.03 -0.52 1.71
C TYR A 146 -13.78 -1.47 0.56
N GLN A 147 -12.85 -2.41 0.69
CA GLN A 147 -12.42 -3.30 -0.39
C GLN A 147 -12.40 -4.74 0.07
N TRP A 148 -12.55 -5.64 -0.90
CA TRP A 148 -12.23 -7.04 -0.77
C TRP A 148 -11.20 -7.46 -1.82
N MET A 149 -10.37 -8.45 -1.53
CA MET A 149 -9.33 -8.94 -2.43
C MET A 149 -9.09 -10.44 -2.24
N THR A 150 -9.06 -11.16 -3.35
CA THR A 150 -8.53 -12.53 -3.46
C THR A 150 -7.15 -12.48 -4.14
N ASP A 151 -6.58 -13.60 -4.48
CA ASP A 151 -5.31 -13.65 -5.22
C ASP A 151 -5.45 -13.11 -6.66
N THR A 152 -6.64 -13.19 -7.23
CA THR A 152 -6.88 -12.84 -8.64
C THR A 152 -7.87 -11.70 -8.85
N MET A 153 -8.67 -11.35 -7.86
CA MET A 153 -9.75 -10.39 -7.98
C MET A 153 -9.70 -9.35 -6.87
N MET A 154 -10.19 -8.17 -7.16
CA MET A 154 -10.38 -7.08 -6.21
C MET A 154 -11.70 -6.37 -6.49
N GLY A 155 -12.40 -5.97 -5.44
CA GLY A 155 -13.64 -5.21 -5.55
C GLY A 155 -13.79 -4.17 -4.45
N ASP A 156 -14.66 -3.19 -4.70
CA ASP A 156 -15.11 -2.23 -3.70
C ASP A 156 -16.41 -2.77 -3.07
N VAL A 157 -16.47 -2.87 -1.75
CA VAL A 157 -17.65 -3.41 -1.03
C VAL A 157 -18.91 -2.55 -1.20
N ARG A 158 -18.76 -1.30 -1.65
CA ARG A 158 -19.87 -0.38 -1.93
C ARG A 158 -20.41 -0.54 -3.35
N MET A 159 -19.67 -1.23 -4.19
CA MET A 159 -20.01 -1.49 -5.59
C MET A 159 -20.24 -3.00 -5.77
N ASP A 160 -21.25 -3.32 -6.53
CA ASP A 160 -21.64 -4.72 -6.78
C ASP A 160 -20.79 -5.34 -7.91
N TYR A 161 -19.49 -5.05 -7.92
CA TYR A 161 -18.57 -5.63 -8.90
C TYR A 161 -17.14 -5.75 -8.36
N GLY A 162 -16.37 -6.63 -9.00
CA GLY A 162 -14.94 -6.75 -8.86
C GLY A 162 -14.27 -6.83 -10.22
N GLU A 163 -12.97 -6.69 -10.24
CA GLU A 163 -12.15 -6.79 -11.44
C GLU A 163 -10.87 -7.58 -11.15
N SER A 164 -10.18 -8.02 -12.20
CA SER A 164 -8.89 -8.69 -12.06
C SER A 164 -7.89 -7.77 -11.33
N ASN A 165 -7.23 -8.30 -10.31
CA ASN A 165 -6.14 -7.61 -9.64
C ASN A 165 -4.78 -7.88 -10.29
N VAL A 166 -4.74 -8.69 -11.34
CA VAL A 166 -3.55 -8.95 -12.13
C VAL A 166 -3.44 -7.89 -13.23
N PRO A 167 -2.35 -7.12 -13.31
CA PRO A 167 -2.16 -6.14 -14.39
C PRO A 167 -2.24 -6.81 -15.76
N SER A 168 -3.08 -6.27 -16.63
CA SER A 168 -3.28 -6.74 -18.01
C SER A 168 -3.32 -5.56 -18.97
N THR A 169 -2.93 -5.78 -20.21
CA THR A 169 -3.11 -4.83 -21.31
C THR A 169 -4.51 -4.95 -21.97
N GLU A 170 -5.23 -6.01 -21.62
CA GLU A 170 -6.62 -6.19 -22.09
C GLU A 170 -7.57 -5.28 -21.30
N PRO A 171 -8.72 -4.94 -21.88
CA PRO A 171 -9.75 -4.16 -21.19
C PRO A 171 -10.11 -4.80 -19.85
N VAL A 172 -10.38 -3.94 -18.87
CA VAL A 172 -10.78 -4.38 -17.52
C VAL A 172 -12.15 -5.06 -17.62
N GLU A 173 -12.18 -6.34 -17.31
CA GLU A 173 -13.43 -7.08 -17.16
C GLU A 173 -13.95 -6.94 -15.73
N GLN A 174 -15.15 -6.41 -15.59
CA GLN A 174 -15.84 -6.30 -14.30
C GLN A 174 -16.74 -7.52 -14.10
N VAL A 175 -16.55 -8.19 -13.00
CA VAL A 175 -17.30 -9.38 -12.63
C VAL A 175 -18.04 -9.13 -11.32
N ARG A 176 -19.30 -9.56 -11.24
CA ARG A 176 -20.01 -9.53 -9.95
C ARG A 176 -19.42 -10.59 -9.04
N PRO A 177 -19.09 -10.25 -7.78
CA PRO A 177 -18.64 -11.25 -6.82
C PRO A 177 -19.78 -12.25 -6.57
N ILE A 178 -19.41 -13.50 -6.32
CA ILE A 178 -20.35 -14.56 -5.94
C ILE A 178 -20.88 -14.30 -4.53
N ASP A 179 -20.01 -13.78 -3.66
CA ASP A 179 -20.31 -13.50 -2.25
C ASP A 179 -20.39 -11.98 -2.02
N ASN A 180 -21.34 -11.58 -1.19
CA ASN A 180 -21.47 -10.20 -0.76
C ASN A 180 -20.60 -9.97 0.48
N HIS A 181 -19.51 -9.25 0.32
CA HIS A 181 -18.59 -8.90 1.41
C HIS A 181 -19.01 -7.68 2.24
N ALA A 182 -20.19 -7.11 1.96
CA ALA A 182 -20.65 -5.90 2.67
C ALA A 182 -20.86 -6.14 4.16
N ASP A 183 -21.40 -7.29 4.55
CA ASP A 183 -21.62 -7.63 5.96
C ASP A 183 -20.30 -7.84 6.70
N GLU A 184 -19.32 -8.47 6.06
CA GLU A 184 -17.98 -8.64 6.62
C GLU A 184 -17.28 -7.30 6.79
N ALA A 185 -17.31 -6.42 5.78
CA ALA A 185 -16.78 -5.06 5.85
C ALA A 185 -17.44 -4.23 6.96
N ARG A 186 -18.76 -4.39 7.14
CA ARG A 186 -19.49 -3.75 8.24
C ARG A 186 -19.02 -4.27 9.59
N ASN A 187 -18.83 -5.58 9.72
CA ASN A 187 -18.35 -6.21 10.96
C ASN A 187 -16.94 -5.71 11.32
N TRP A 188 -16.06 -5.52 10.34
CA TRP A 188 -14.76 -4.88 10.54
C TRP A 188 -14.86 -3.49 11.16
N THR A 189 -15.74 -2.65 10.62
CA THR A 189 -15.97 -1.29 11.13
C THR A 189 -16.54 -1.33 12.56
N LEU A 190 -17.48 -2.23 12.83
CA LEU A 190 -18.07 -2.40 14.15
C LEU A 190 -17.03 -2.90 15.17
N LEU A 191 -16.23 -3.89 14.80
CA LEU A 191 -15.19 -4.45 15.66
C LEU A 191 -14.13 -3.40 16.01
N THR A 192 -13.61 -2.67 15.03
CA THR A 192 -12.61 -1.62 15.27
C THR A 192 -13.17 -0.50 16.16
N THR A 193 -14.41 -0.09 15.91
CA THR A 193 -15.10 0.90 16.75
C THR A 193 -15.28 0.40 18.17
N TRP A 194 -15.67 -0.87 18.33
CA TRP A 194 -15.85 -1.49 19.66
C TRP A 194 -14.51 -1.56 20.40
N LEU A 195 -13.44 -2.01 19.75
CA LEU A 195 -12.09 -2.08 20.33
C LEU A 195 -11.61 -0.71 20.83
N ILE A 196 -11.76 0.34 20.04
CA ILE A 196 -11.39 1.71 20.42
C ILE A 196 -12.17 2.16 21.68
N ASN A 197 -13.45 1.89 21.73
CA ASN A 197 -14.30 2.32 22.84
C ASN A 197 -14.13 1.47 24.12
N HIS A 198 -13.55 0.26 24.01
CA HIS A 198 -13.40 -0.69 25.13
C HIS A 198 -11.93 -0.99 25.46
N GLU A 199 -11.01 -0.19 24.98
CA GLU A 199 -9.55 -0.33 25.21
C GLU A 199 -9.23 -0.59 26.69
N LYS A 200 -9.78 0.22 27.60
CA LYS A 200 -9.54 0.08 29.04
C LYS A 200 -10.01 -1.24 29.63
N THR A 201 -11.05 -1.83 29.04
CA THR A 201 -11.59 -3.13 29.47
C THR A 201 -10.70 -4.29 29.03
N LEU A 202 -10.14 -4.19 27.80
CA LEU A 202 -9.29 -5.22 27.21
C LEU A 202 -7.89 -5.27 27.84
N PHE A 203 -7.33 -4.10 28.19
CA PHE A 203 -5.96 -3.97 28.66
C PHE A 203 -5.85 -3.63 30.15
N SER A 204 -6.96 -3.60 30.90
CA SER A 204 -6.91 -3.49 32.35
C SER A 204 -6.25 -4.75 32.93
N LYS A 205 -5.05 -4.59 33.48
CA LYS A 205 -4.43 -5.66 34.27
C LYS A 205 -5.41 -6.05 35.38
N LYS A 206 -5.78 -7.33 35.44
CA LYS A 206 -6.36 -7.92 36.62
C LYS A 206 -5.37 -7.89 37.78
#